data_cd3fc699c5d640ca5789979c3864fb63
#
_entry.id   cd3fc699c5d640ca5789979c3864fb63
#
_cell.length_a   1.000
_cell.length_b   1.000
_cell.length_c   1.000
_cell.angle_alpha   90.00
_cell.angle_beta   90.00
_cell.angle_gamma   90.00
#
_symmetry.space_group_name_H-M   'P 1'
#
loop_
_entity.id
_entity.type
_entity.pdbx_description
1 polymer ?
#
loop_
_entity_poly.entity_id
_entity_poly.type
_entity_poly.pdbx_seq_one_letter_code
_entity_poly.pdbx_strand_id
1 'polypeptide(L)'
;GTLALNTPVIIEKVVTGQSITADGQTSDQWCYVTTASNTKGYVSAIYVEWESTLPSPTFSVENDMLVMSASEDCEIRYTTDGTHPTSSSDLYAGPLYLSGTYHAIALKDGWASPMANITFAGGSLFTDFTSDAWYFSQVDTAVELGLFSGSDGKFNPTSNITRAEFAAALANLAGADVSQYTGESSFSDVGKQWYNGAVNWVHAMGYMSGMGDGTFAPTQPITREQMCVTLANYANLTYSGNGQPFADDGQISSWA
;
A
#
# COMPACT_ATOMS: atom_id res chain seq x y z
N GLY A 1 -3.68 42.82 -0.87
CA GLY A 1 -5.06 43.21 -1.17
C GLY A 1 -5.92 41.98 -1.32
N THR A 2 -7.22 42.14 -1.17
CA THR A 2 -8.20 41.06 -1.39
C THR A 2 -8.90 41.28 -2.72
N LEU A 3 -9.11 40.24 -3.48
CA LEU A 3 -10.00 40.25 -4.65
C LEU A 3 -11.44 40.01 -4.18
N ALA A 4 -12.40 40.67 -4.83
CA ALA A 4 -13.80 40.35 -4.59
C ALA A 4 -14.14 38.97 -5.16
N LEU A 5 -15.15 38.31 -4.59
CA LEU A 5 -15.66 37.06 -5.10
C LEU A 5 -16.06 37.21 -6.58
N ASN A 6 -15.75 36.19 -7.39
CA ASN A 6 -16.01 36.19 -8.84
C ASN A 6 -15.30 37.30 -9.63
N THR A 7 -14.15 37.80 -9.14
CA THR A 7 -13.32 38.71 -9.93
C THR A 7 -12.66 37.96 -11.08
N PRO A 8 -12.91 38.27 -12.35
CA PRO A 8 -12.21 37.66 -13.47
C PRO A 8 -10.71 37.97 -13.43
N VAL A 9 -9.88 36.98 -13.59
CA VAL A 9 -8.43 37.13 -13.61
C VAL A 9 -7.82 36.32 -14.76
N ILE A 10 -6.69 36.79 -15.26
CA ILE A 10 -5.83 36.01 -16.16
C ILE A 10 -4.76 35.37 -15.31
N ILE A 11 -4.65 34.05 -15.38
CA ILE A 11 -3.58 33.29 -14.72
C ILE A 11 -2.36 33.32 -15.64
N GLU A 12 -1.28 33.94 -15.19
CA GLU A 12 -0.02 34.03 -15.95
C GLU A 12 0.88 32.81 -15.69
N LYS A 13 0.86 32.28 -14.47
CA LYS A 13 1.59 31.07 -14.06
C LYS A 13 1.04 30.52 -12.76
N VAL A 14 1.31 29.23 -12.52
CA VAL A 14 1.11 28.57 -11.23
C VAL A 14 2.46 28.27 -10.61
N VAL A 15 2.60 28.47 -9.32
CA VAL A 15 3.84 28.22 -8.57
C VAL A 15 3.52 27.50 -7.28
N THR A 16 4.46 26.70 -6.82
CA THR A 16 4.41 26.07 -5.49
C THR A 16 4.82 27.10 -4.43
N GLY A 17 4.07 27.15 -3.34
CA GLY A 17 4.31 28.05 -2.22
C GLY A 17 3.95 27.42 -0.89
N GLN A 18 3.63 28.28 0.08
CA GLN A 18 3.17 27.80 1.39
C GLN A 18 1.81 27.13 1.25
N SER A 19 1.67 25.92 1.82
CA SER A 19 0.36 25.25 1.88
C SER A 19 -0.62 26.03 2.75
N ILE A 20 -1.85 26.17 2.26
CA ILE A 20 -2.98 26.70 3.03
C ILE A 20 -4.12 25.69 3.03
N THR A 21 -4.93 25.77 4.08
CA THR A 21 -6.15 24.96 4.21
C THR A 21 -7.34 25.89 4.38
N ALA A 22 -8.38 25.71 3.57
CA ALA A 22 -9.64 26.43 3.69
C ALA A 22 -10.78 25.53 3.20
N ASP A 23 -11.91 25.55 3.88
CA ASP A 23 -13.13 24.80 3.54
C ASP A 23 -12.89 23.28 3.32
N GLY A 24 -11.95 22.72 4.10
CA GLY A 24 -11.58 21.31 4.00
C GLY A 24 -10.65 20.96 2.85
N GLN A 25 -10.21 21.93 2.07
CA GLN A 25 -9.24 21.76 0.98
C GLN A 25 -7.88 22.27 1.41
N THR A 26 -6.81 21.57 1.02
CA THR A 26 -5.41 21.98 1.24
C THR A 26 -4.71 22.08 -0.10
N SER A 27 -3.98 23.16 -0.34
CA SER A 27 -3.17 23.34 -1.54
C SER A 27 -1.92 24.16 -1.26
N ASP A 28 -0.83 23.82 -1.91
CA ASP A 28 0.42 24.58 -1.96
C ASP A 28 0.58 25.33 -3.30
N GLN A 29 -0.43 25.24 -4.18
CA GLN A 29 -0.43 25.91 -5.47
C GLN A 29 -0.94 27.35 -5.36
N TRP A 30 -0.20 28.25 -5.98
CA TRP A 30 -0.51 29.67 -6.02
C TRP A 30 -0.55 30.15 -7.48
N CYS A 31 -1.65 30.75 -7.85
CA CYS A 31 -1.82 31.36 -9.16
C CYS A 31 -1.29 32.81 -9.13
N TYR A 32 -0.32 33.12 -9.98
CA TYR A 32 0.04 34.50 -10.23
C TYR A 32 -0.93 35.06 -11.27
N VAL A 33 -1.74 36.00 -10.84
CA VAL A 33 -2.88 36.48 -11.62
C VAL A 33 -2.78 37.97 -11.94
N THR A 34 -3.40 38.34 -13.06
CA THR A 34 -3.61 39.76 -13.47
C THR A 34 -5.10 40.02 -13.62
N THR A 35 -5.59 41.05 -12.95
CA THR A 35 -6.98 41.50 -13.10
C THR A 35 -7.16 42.38 -14.35
N ALA A 36 -8.41 42.64 -14.74
CA ALA A 36 -8.73 43.55 -15.85
C ALA A 36 -8.20 45.00 -15.63
N SER A 37 -7.97 45.39 -14.37
CA SER A 37 -7.34 46.66 -14.01
C SER A 37 -5.81 46.62 -13.98
N ASN A 38 -5.19 45.56 -14.50
CA ASN A 38 -3.76 45.32 -14.51
C ASN A 38 -3.13 45.21 -13.11
N THR A 39 -3.92 44.90 -12.09
CA THR A 39 -3.40 44.58 -10.76
C THR A 39 -2.90 43.12 -10.75
N LYS A 40 -1.67 42.94 -10.27
CA LYS A 40 -1.03 41.62 -10.24
C LYS A 40 -0.83 41.14 -8.80
N GLY A 41 -0.90 39.83 -8.61
CA GLY A 41 -0.66 39.22 -7.30
C GLY A 41 -0.82 37.70 -7.30
N TYR A 42 -0.57 37.09 -6.15
CA TYR A 42 -0.76 35.68 -5.95
C TYR A 42 -2.08 35.39 -5.25
N VAL A 43 -2.80 34.42 -5.76
CA VAL A 43 -4.03 33.88 -5.15
C VAL A 43 -3.84 32.37 -5.01
N SER A 44 -4.22 31.83 -3.86
CA SER A 44 -4.18 30.38 -3.71
C SER A 44 -5.12 29.69 -4.69
N ALA A 45 -4.69 28.60 -5.23
CA ALA A 45 -5.46 27.79 -6.16
C ALA A 45 -6.82 27.33 -5.59
N ILE A 46 -6.96 27.22 -4.27
CA ILE A 46 -8.23 26.87 -3.59
C ILE A 46 -9.35 27.88 -3.95
N TYR A 47 -8.99 29.15 -4.20
CA TYR A 47 -9.96 30.23 -4.44
C TYR A 47 -10.10 30.62 -5.92
N VAL A 48 -9.50 29.83 -6.82
CA VAL A 48 -9.52 30.14 -8.26
C VAL A 48 -10.21 28.98 -8.98
N GLU A 49 -11.33 29.27 -9.61
CA GLU A 49 -11.94 28.37 -10.59
C GLU A 49 -11.30 28.66 -11.95
N TRP A 50 -10.64 27.68 -12.53
CA TRP A 50 -10.08 27.78 -13.87
C TRP A 50 -10.34 26.51 -14.67
N GLU A 51 -10.42 26.67 -15.96
CA GLU A 51 -10.35 25.54 -16.88
C GLU A 51 -8.87 25.25 -17.14
N SER A 52 -8.36 24.17 -16.52
CA SER A 52 -7.05 23.65 -16.87
C SER A 52 -7.08 23.00 -18.24
N THR A 53 -6.07 23.27 -19.07
CA THR A 53 -5.90 22.55 -20.34
C THR A 53 -5.35 21.14 -20.14
N LEU A 54 -4.85 20.84 -18.93
CA LEU A 54 -4.42 19.50 -18.58
C LEU A 54 -5.63 18.64 -18.21
N PRO A 55 -5.85 17.50 -18.89
CA PRO A 55 -6.91 16.59 -18.49
C PRO A 55 -6.61 15.98 -17.13
N SER A 56 -7.66 15.74 -16.36
CA SER A 56 -7.55 15.02 -15.09
C SER A 56 -6.97 13.61 -15.31
N PRO A 57 -6.24 13.07 -14.32
CA PRO A 57 -5.86 11.67 -14.35
C PRO A 57 -7.06 10.75 -14.52
N THR A 58 -6.87 9.65 -15.22
CA THR A 58 -7.85 8.59 -15.37
C THR A 58 -7.45 7.40 -14.52
N PHE A 59 -8.46 6.63 -14.08
CA PHE A 59 -8.27 5.44 -13.27
C PHE A 59 -8.75 4.22 -14.03
N SER A 60 -7.98 3.15 -13.99
CA SER A 60 -8.35 1.82 -14.46
C SER A 60 -7.97 0.76 -13.43
N VAL A 61 -8.58 -0.41 -13.53
CA VAL A 61 -8.18 -1.57 -12.72
C VAL A 61 -7.56 -2.59 -13.65
N GLU A 62 -6.30 -2.93 -13.39
CA GLU A 62 -5.53 -3.89 -14.19
C GLU A 62 -4.83 -4.87 -13.23
N ASN A 63 -5.03 -6.16 -13.46
CA ASN A 63 -4.49 -7.22 -12.60
C ASN A 63 -4.78 -6.99 -11.11
N ASP A 64 -6.02 -6.63 -10.78
CA ASP A 64 -6.48 -6.32 -9.43
C ASP A 64 -5.74 -5.17 -8.73
N MET A 65 -5.15 -4.25 -9.50
CA MET A 65 -4.47 -3.06 -9.02
C MET A 65 -5.06 -1.81 -9.67
N LEU A 66 -5.04 -0.71 -8.92
CA LEU A 66 -5.38 0.61 -9.45
C LEU A 66 -4.24 1.13 -10.31
N VAL A 67 -4.55 1.41 -11.56
CA VAL A 67 -3.64 2.10 -12.48
C VAL A 67 -4.14 3.53 -12.70
N MET A 68 -3.27 4.50 -12.51
CA MET A 68 -3.53 5.90 -12.84
C MET A 68 -2.80 6.27 -14.12
N SER A 69 -3.48 7.00 -14.99
CA SER A 69 -2.90 7.47 -16.24
C SER A 69 -3.18 8.96 -16.44
N ALA A 70 -2.23 9.68 -17.00
CA ALA A 70 -2.36 11.07 -17.39
C ALA A 70 -1.80 11.27 -18.81
N SER A 71 -1.91 12.49 -19.34
CA SER A 71 -1.28 12.86 -20.60
C SER A 71 0.23 12.65 -20.55
N GLU A 72 0.86 12.47 -21.71
CA GLU A 72 2.32 12.36 -21.82
C GLU A 72 3.03 13.52 -21.13
N ASP A 73 4.15 13.24 -20.47
CA ASP A 73 4.99 14.17 -19.74
C ASP A 73 4.33 14.82 -18.50
N CYS A 74 3.27 14.25 -17.94
CA CYS A 74 2.70 14.69 -16.67
C CYS A 74 3.16 13.80 -15.52
N GLU A 75 3.48 14.42 -14.38
CA GLU A 75 3.55 13.72 -13.10
C GLU A 75 2.15 13.57 -12.52
N ILE A 76 1.83 12.40 -11.94
CA ILE A 76 0.60 12.22 -11.15
C ILE A 76 0.96 12.28 -9.68
N ARG A 77 0.30 13.19 -8.95
CA ARG A 77 0.36 13.26 -7.48
C ARG A 77 -0.97 12.83 -6.89
N TYR A 78 -0.92 12.09 -5.79
CA TYR A 78 -2.13 11.55 -5.18
C TYR A 78 -2.12 11.61 -3.65
N THR A 79 -3.32 11.49 -3.04
CA THR A 79 -3.54 11.33 -1.61
C THR A 79 -4.57 10.25 -1.35
N THR A 80 -4.52 9.64 -0.16
CA THR A 80 -5.47 8.60 0.29
C THR A 80 -6.24 9.01 1.54
N ASP A 81 -5.93 10.16 2.11
CA ASP A 81 -6.50 10.69 3.36
C ASP A 81 -7.68 11.65 3.15
N GLY A 82 -8.15 11.78 1.91
CA GLY A 82 -9.24 12.69 1.55
C GLY A 82 -8.80 14.14 1.32
N THR A 83 -7.52 14.46 1.49
CA THR A 83 -7.00 15.81 1.20
C THR A 83 -6.82 16.02 -0.30
N HIS A 84 -6.80 17.29 -0.72
CA HIS A 84 -6.49 17.65 -2.11
C HIS A 84 -4.99 17.40 -2.37
N PRO A 85 -4.61 16.66 -3.43
CA PRO A 85 -3.21 16.47 -3.79
C PRO A 85 -2.49 17.77 -4.09
N THR A 86 -1.22 17.84 -3.73
CA THR A 86 -0.31 18.96 -3.97
C THR A 86 0.94 18.49 -4.67
N SER A 87 1.84 19.40 -5.04
CA SER A 87 3.15 19.02 -5.61
C SER A 87 4.04 18.24 -4.63
N SER A 88 3.73 18.31 -3.33
CA SER A 88 4.43 17.57 -2.28
C SER A 88 3.76 16.27 -1.87
N SER A 89 2.58 15.97 -2.42
CA SER A 89 1.89 14.69 -2.20
C SER A 89 2.63 13.53 -2.87
N ASP A 90 2.23 12.31 -2.56
CA ASP A 90 2.88 11.11 -3.07
C ASP A 90 2.91 11.10 -4.60
N LEU A 91 4.06 10.72 -5.15
CA LEU A 91 4.24 10.54 -6.59
C LEU A 91 3.72 9.16 -6.99
N TYR A 92 2.83 9.12 -7.97
CA TYR A 92 2.43 7.86 -8.55
C TYR A 92 3.57 7.26 -9.38
N ALA A 93 4.11 6.13 -8.94
CA ALA A 93 5.23 5.45 -9.57
C ALA A 93 4.84 4.07 -10.16
N GLY A 94 3.61 3.63 -9.96
CA GLY A 94 3.12 2.34 -10.45
C GLY A 94 1.80 1.93 -9.80
N PRO A 95 1.26 0.76 -10.14
CA PRO A 95 -0.03 0.30 -9.67
C PRO A 95 -0.18 0.32 -8.15
N LEU A 96 -1.34 0.74 -7.67
CA LEU A 96 -1.70 0.85 -6.25
C LEU A 96 -2.79 -0.15 -5.89
N TYR A 97 -2.99 -0.37 -4.61
CA TYR A 97 -4.05 -1.25 -4.12
C TYR A 97 -5.44 -0.62 -4.29
N LEU A 98 -6.46 -1.46 -4.45
CA LEU A 98 -7.86 -1.01 -4.64
C LEU A 98 -8.53 -0.75 -3.27
N SER A 99 -7.99 0.14 -2.44
CA SER A 99 -8.54 0.42 -1.10
C SER A 99 -8.82 1.90 -0.88
N GLY A 100 -9.92 2.22 -0.21
CA GLY A 100 -10.25 3.58 0.20
C GLY A 100 -10.54 4.54 -0.95
N THR A 101 -10.24 5.81 -0.74
CA THR A 101 -10.45 6.89 -1.71
C THR A 101 -9.11 7.44 -2.16
N TYR A 102 -8.92 7.50 -3.45
CA TYR A 102 -7.77 8.17 -4.07
C TYR A 102 -8.21 9.49 -4.68
N HIS A 103 -7.52 10.56 -4.34
CA HIS A 103 -7.57 11.85 -5.03
C HIS A 103 -6.29 11.99 -5.83
N ALA A 104 -6.38 12.41 -7.09
CA ALA A 104 -5.21 12.55 -7.95
C ALA A 104 -5.28 13.80 -8.82
N ILE A 105 -4.13 14.41 -9.08
CA ILE A 105 -3.94 15.51 -10.03
C ILE A 105 -2.77 15.17 -10.97
N ALA A 106 -2.84 15.64 -12.19
CA ALA A 106 -1.69 15.67 -13.11
C ALA A 106 -0.98 17.01 -13.00
N LEU A 107 0.35 16.99 -12.96
CA LEU A 107 1.20 18.18 -12.91
C LEU A 107 2.12 18.23 -14.13
N LYS A 108 2.19 19.39 -14.78
CA LYS A 108 3.12 19.66 -15.88
C LYS A 108 3.46 21.15 -15.94
N ASP A 109 4.73 21.50 -16.00
CA ASP A 109 5.24 22.87 -16.15
C ASP A 109 4.65 23.88 -15.15
N GLY A 110 4.38 23.44 -13.92
CA GLY A 110 3.76 24.25 -12.87
C GLY A 110 2.24 24.37 -12.96
N TRP A 111 1.60 23.69 -13.92
CA TRP A 111 0.15 23.60 -14.02
C TRP A 111 -0.37 22.32 -13.39
N ALA A 112 -1.52 22.42 -12.72
CA ALA A 112 -2.24 21.28 -12.19
C ALA A 112 -3.53 21.04 -12.98
N SER A 113 -3.87 19.79 -13.22
CA SER A 113 -5.18 19.42 -13.74
C SER A 113 -6.27 19.62 -12.68
N PRO A 114 -7.56 19.63 -13.06
CA PRO A 114 -8.62 19.37 -12.11
C PRO A 114 -8.37 18.05 -11.40
N MET A 115 -8.78 17.96 -10.11
CA MET A 115 -8.66 16.76 -9.33
C MET A 115 -9.61 15.67 -9.84
N ALA A 116 -9.08 14.49 -10.06
CA ALA A 116 -9.86 13.28 -10.23
C ALA A 116 -9.92 12.52 -8.91
N ASN A 117 -10.97 11.79 -8.67
CA ASN A 117 -11.07 10.89 -7.53
C ASN A 117 -11.73 9.58 -7.92
N ILE A 118 -11.37 8.54 -7.20
CA ILE A 118 -12.03 7.25 -7.24
C ILE A 118 -12.16 6.72 -5.82
N THR A 119 -13.31 6.19 -5.48
CA THR A 119 -13.55 5.55 -4.19
C THR A 119 -13.88 4.09 -4.44
N PHE A 120 -13.09 3.24 -3.86
CA PHE A 120 -13.42 1.83 -3.71
C PHE A 120 -14.28 1.75 -2.45
N ALA A 121 -15.60 1.87 -2.63
CA ALA A 121 -16.58 1.98 -1.56
C ALA A 121 -16.53 0.72 -0.69
N GLY A 122 -15.85 0.81 0.48
CA GLY A 122 -15.86 -0.22 1.53
C GLY A 122 -15.67 -1.65 1.00
N GLY A 123 -15.28 -1.77 -0.24
CA GLY A 123 -15.04 -3.01 -0.92
C GLY A 123 -13.65 -3.47 -0.54
N SER A 124 -13.57 -4.62 0.07
CA SER A 124 -12.36 -5.40 0.10
C SER A 124 -11.75 -5.42 -1.31
N LEU A 125 -10.43 -5.33 -1.41
CA LEU A 125 -9.66 -5.74 -2.58
C LEU A 125 -10.09 -7.10 -3.12
N PHE A 126 -10.84 -7.80 -2.30
CA PHE A 126 -11.20 -9.20 -2.47
C PHE A 126 -12.70 -9.35 -2.53
N THR A 127 -13.16 -10.26 -3.38
CA THR A 127 -14.58 -10.50 -3.61
C THR A 127 -15.23 -11.47 -2.61
N ASP A 128 -14.44 -12.03 -1.69
CA ASP A 128 -14.84 -13.10 -0.77
C ASP A 128 -15.10 -12.65 0.67
N PHE A 129 -15.00 -11.34 0.95
CA PHE A 129 -15.49 -10.73 2.18
C PHE A 129 -15.84 -9.25 1.97
N THR A 130 -16.53 -8.66 2.94
CA THR A 130 -17.04 -7.29 2.90
C THR A 130 -16.46 -6.45 4.03
N SER A 131 -16.62 -5.13 3.97
CA SER A 131 -16.05 -4.19 4.94
C SER A 131 -16.60 -4.32 6.37
N ASP A 132 -17.68 -5.06 6.57
CA ASP A 132 -18.26 -5.38 7.87
C ASP A 132 -17.62 -6.62 8.54
N ALA A 133 -16.73 -7.33 7.84
CA ALA A 133 -15.98 -8.42 8.44
C ALA A 133 -15.10 -7.91 9.58
N TRP A 134 -15.11 -8.60 10.72
CA TRP A 134 -14.35 -8.20 11.93
C TRP A 134 -12.83 -8.09 11.70
N TYR A 135 -12.32 -8.76 10.67
CA TYR A 135 -10.90 -8.77 10.28
C TYR A 135 -10.59 -7.80 9.13
N PHE A 136 -11.57 -7.05 8.63
CA PHE A 136 -11.41 -6.21 7.45
C PHE A 136 -10.21 -5.26 7.54
N SER A 137 -10.14 -4.45 8.60
CA SER A 137 -9.06 -3.46 8.76
C SER A 137 -7.68 -4.10 8.92
N GLN A 138 -7.60 -5.29 9.51
CA GLN A 138 -6.34 -6.01 9.68
C GLN A 138 -5.87 -6.60 8.35
N VAL A 139 -6.79 -7.12 7.54
CA VAL A 139 -6.47 -7.61 6.19
C VAL A 139 -6.02 -6.45 5.31
N ASP A 140 -6.75 -5.35 5.32
CA ASP A 140 -6.44 -4.14 4.56
C ASP A 140 -5.02 -3.64 4.90
N THR A 141 -4.72 -3.47 6.20
CA THR A 141 -3.37 -3.10 6.67
C THR A 141 -2.31 -4.12 6.24
N ALA A 142 -2.59 -5.42 6.34
CA ALA A 142 -1.62 -6.45 5.97
C ALA A 142 -1.31 -6.45 4.47
N VAL A 143 -2.29 -6.12 3.64
CA VAL A 143 -2.13 -5.98 2.20
C VAL A 143 -1.40 -4.68 1.85
N GLU A 144 -1.74 -3.55 2.48
CA GLU A 144 -1.02 -2.28 2.31
C GLU A 144 0.46 -2.39 2.66
N LEU A 145 0.79 -3.14 3.70
CA LEU A 145 2.17 -3.45 4.08
C LEU A 145 2.85 -4.49 3.18
N GLY A 146 2.14 -5.01 2.17
CA GLY A 146 2.67 -6.02 1.26
C GLY A 146 2.92 -7.38 1.91
N LEU A 147 2.33 -7.65 3.10
CA LEU A 147 2.53 -8.93 3.80
C LEU A 147 1.78 -10.07 3.09
N PHE A 148 0.60 -9.77 2.56
CA PHE A 148 -0.26 -10.68 1.81
C PHE A 148 -0.82 -10.00 0.58
N SER A 149 -1.02 -10.74 -0.50
CA SER A 149 -1.59 -10.22 -1.76
C SER A 149 -2.90 -10.88 -2.18
N GLY A 150 -3.28 -11.98 -1.56
CA GLY A 150 -4.38 -12.80 -2.03
C GLY A 150 -4.09 -13.50 -3.36
N SER A 151 -5.11 -14.07 -3.98
CA SER A 151 -5.04 -14.73 -5.29
C SER A 151 -6.40 -14.66 -6.00
N ASP A 152 -6.39 -14.40 -7.30
CA ASP A 152 -7.60 -14.36 -8.15
C ASP A 152 -8.73 -13.46 -7.61
N GLY A 153 -8.36 -12.31 -7.05
CA GLY A 153 -9.32 -11.39 -6.44
C GLY A 153 -9.95 -11.91 -5.14
N LYS A 154 -9.31 -12.86 -4.46
CA LYS A 154 -9.74 -13.44 -3.20
C LYS A 154 -8.63 -13.44 -2.17
N PHE A 155 -8.97 -13.14 -0.93
CA PHE A 155 -8.05 -13.25 0.21
C PHE A 155 -8.09 -14.63 0.86
N ASN A 156 -9.21 -15.34 0.74
CA ASN A 156 -9.48 -16.63 1.35
C ASN A 156 -9.34 -16.60 2.89
N PRO A 157 -10.06 -15.71 3.59
CA PRO A 157 -9.85 -15.41 5.01
C PRO A 157 -10.11 -16.59 5.96
N THR A 158 -10.82 -17.61 5.50
CA THR A 158 -11.13 -18.82 6.27
C THR A 158 -10.26 -20.01 5.91
N SER A 159 -9.37 -19.85 4.93
CA SER A 159 -8.45 -20.93 4.53
C SER A 159 -7.27 -21.03 5.48
N ASN A 160 -6.71 -22.21 5.58
CA ASN A 160 -5.46 -22.37 6.31
C ASN A 160 -4.30 -21.78 5.50
N ILE A 161 -3.44 -21.02 6.15
CA ILE A 161 -2.20 -20.56 5.57
C ILE A 161 -1.19 -21.71 5.48
N THR A 162 -0.52 -21.83 4.35
CA THR A 162 0.54 -22.83 4.16
C THR A 162 1.86 -22.36 4.77
N ARG A 163 2.77 -23.29 4.99
CA ARG A 163 4.12 -23.01 5.48
C ARG A 163 4.90 -22.10 4.53
N ALA A 164 4.73 -22.26 3.22
CA ALA A 164 5.36 -21.39 2.21
C ALA A 164 4.78 -19.97 2.21
N GLU A 165 3.45 -19.83 2.32
CA GLU A 165 2.80 -18.50 2.42
C GLU A 165 3.24 -17.78 3.69
N PHE A 166 3.35 -18.48 4.82
CA PHE A 166 3.84 -17.88 6.05
C PHE A 166 5.30 -17.45 5.96
N ALA A 167 6.15 -18.27 5.32
CA ALA A 167 7.55 -17.90 5.05
C ALA A 167 7.66 -16.63 4.18
N ALA A 168 6.81 -16.52 3.13
CA ALA A 168 6.76 -15.34 2.28
C ALA A 168 6.28 -14.11 3.03
N ALA A 169 5.21 -14.22 3.83
CA ALA A 169 4.72 -13.12 4.65
C ALA A 169 5.78 -12.63 5.66
N LEU A 170 6.55 -13.56 6.25
CA LEU A 170 7.64 -13.20 7.16
C LEU A 170 8.80 -12.50 6.44
N ALA A 171 9.13 -12.95 5.22
CA ALA A 171 10.13 -12.29 4.39
C ALA A 171 9.71 -10.86 4.01
N ASN A 172 8.44 -10.68 3.63
CA ASN A 172 7.87 -9.37 3.34
C ASN A 172 7.89 -8.46 4.59
N LEU A 173 7.48 -8.98 5.75
CA LEU A 173 7.53 -8.25 7.02
C LEU A 173 8.94 -7.79 7.37
N ALA A 174 9.93 -8.61 7.08
CA ALA A 174 11.35 -8.28 7.31
C ALA A 174 11.95 -7.34 6.25
N GLY A 175 11.23 -7.03 5.17
CA GLY A 175 11.76 -6.30 4.04
C GLY A 175 12.92 -7.02 3.34
N ALA A 176 12.92 -8.35 3.35
CA ALA A 176 14.03 -9.17 2.87
C ALA A 176 14.10 -9.20 1.35
N ASP A 177 15.27 -8.96 0.78
CA ASP A 177 15.55 -9.24 -0.63
C ASP A 177 15.75 -10.75 -0.84
N VAL A 178 14.66 -11.46 -1.07
CA VAL A 178 14.67 -12.90 -1.29
C VAL A 178 15.22 -13.31 -2.65
N SER A 179 15.50 -12.39 -3.56
CA SER A 179 16.07 -12.69 -4.88
C SER A 179 17.45 -13.33 -4.77
N GLN A 180 18.20 -12.99 -3.72
CA GLN A 180 19.52 -13.54 -3.43
C GLN A 180 19.48 -14.97 -2.90
N TYR A 181 18.32 -15.45 -2.51
CA TYR A 181 18.09 -16.81 -1.97
C TYR A 181 17.41 -17.74 -2.96
N THR A 182 17.19 -17.28 -4.20
CA THR A 182 16.65 -18.13 -5.27
C THR A 182 17.71 -19.11 -5.76
N GLY A 183 17.30 -20.36 -5.99
CA GLY A 183 18.22 -21.37 -6.49
C GLY A 183 17.93 -22.77 -5.93
N GLU A 184 19.00 -23.55 -5.74
CA GLU A 184 18.87 -24.85 -5.11
C GLU A 184 18.51 -24.71 -3.64
N SER A 185 17.57 -25.54 -3.17
CA SER A 185 17.14 -25.56 -1.77
C SER A 185 17.78 -26.74 -1.05
N SER A 186 17.97 -26.59 0.26
CA SER A 186 18.34 -27.70 1.15
C SER A 186 17.23 -28.73 1.31
N PHE A 187 16.01 -28.38 0.83
CA PHE A 187 14.82 -29.23 0.96
C PHE A 187 14.47 -29.85 -0.40
N SER A 188 14.22 -31.15 -0.40
CA SER A 188 13.96 -31.91 -1.63
C SER A 188 12.63 -31.56 -2.31
N ASP A 189 11.68 -30.99 -1.57
CA ASP A 189 10.35 -30.60 -2.02
C ASP A 189 10.19 -29.09 -2.33
N VAL A 190 11.26 -28.31 -2.23
CA VAL A 190 11.30 -26.89 -2.55
C VAL A 190 12.01 -26.72 -3.89
N GLY A 191 11.24 -26.80 -4.98
CA GLY A 191 11.72 -26.56 -6.35
C GLY A 191 11.76 -25.07 -6.70
N LYS A 192 11.84 -24.77 -8.01
CA LYS A 192 11.80 -23.39 -8.54
C LYS A 192 10.38 -22.82 -8.54
N GLN A 193 9.74 -22.81 -7.39
CA GLN A 193 8.40 -22.24 -7.19
C GLN A 193 8.51 -20.78 -6.72
N TRP A 194 7.40 -20.06 -6.74
CA TRP A 194 7.34 -18.66 -6.34
C TRP A 194 7.87 -18.42 -4.91
N TYR A 195 7.72 -19.37 -4.02
CA TYR A 195 8.14 -19.30 -2.62
C TYR A 195 9.60 -19.72 -2.38
N ASN A 196 10.33 -20.16 -3.42
CA ASN A 196 11.68 -20.71 -3.27
C ASN A 196 12.62 -19.79 -2.48
N GLY A 197 12.71 -18.52 -2.90
CA GLY A 197 13.58 -17.55 -2.23
C GLY A 197 13.18 -17.28 -0.78
N ALA A 198 11.87 -17.18 -0.49
CA ALA A 198 11.39 -16.95 0.87
C ALA A 198 11.66 -18.15 1.79
N VAL A 199 11.42 -19.37 1.31
CA VAL A 199 11.72 -20.60 2.08
C VAL A 199 13.21 -20.74 2.38
N ASN A 200 14.06 -20.53 1.38
CA ASN A 200 15.50 -20.59 1.58
C ASN A 200 15.99 -19.48 2.53
N TRP A 201 15.41 -18.29 2.45
CA TRP A 201 15.73 -17.17 3.34
C TRP A 201 15.35 -17.46 4.79
N VAL A 202 14.12 -17.89 5.09
CA VAL A 202 13.71 -18.16 6.48
C VAL A 202 14.52 -19.30 7.08
N HIS A 203 14.94 -20.28 6.26
CA HIS A 203 15.83 -21.36 6.69
C HIS A 203 17.25 -20.84 6.98
N ALA A 204 17.83 -20.06 6.08
CA ALA A 204 19.17 -19.48 6.25
C ALA A 204 19.25 -18.57 7.49
N MET A 205 18.18 -17.83 7.80
CA MET A 205 18.08 -17.02 9.01
C MET A 205 17.79 -17.82 10.28
N GLY A 206 17.52 -19.11 10.18
CA GLY A 206 17.16 -19.93 11.32
C GLY A 206 15.75 -19.69 11.88
N TYR A 207 14.89 -19.00 11.14
CA TYR A 207 13.53 -18.70 11.60
C TYR A 207 12.59 -19.90 11.46
N MET A 208 12.72 -20.65 10.35
CA MET A 208 11.96 -21.87 10.11
C MET A 208 12.89 -23.04 9.76
N SER A 209 12.56 -24.22 10.29
CA SER A 209 13.22 -25.48 9.96
C SER A 209 12.33 -26.33 9.06
N GLY A 210 12.94 -27.35 8.42
CA GLY A 210 12.21 -28.40 7.74
C GLY A 210 11.54 -29.40 8.71
N MET A 211 10.96 -30.45 8.14
CA MET A 211 10.20 -31.46 8.90
C MET A 211 11.10 -32.53 9.55
N GLY A 212 12.42 -32.46 9.35
CA GLY A 212 13.39 -33.41 9.89
C GLY A 212 13.70 -34.59 8.96
N ASP A 213 12.98 -34.72 7.86
CA ASP A 213 13.13 -35.76 6.84
C ASP A 213 13.76 -35.27 5.52
N GLY A 214 14.29 -34.05 5.52
CA GLY A 214 14.85 -33.41 4.34
C GLY A 214 13.81 -32.65 3.50
N THR A 215 12.56 -32.49 4.00
CA THR A 215 11.50 -31.72 3.36
C THR A 215 11.18 -30.45 4.16
N PHE A 216 10.62 -29.44 3.50
CA PHE A 216 10.06 -28.23 4.11
C PHE A 216 8.55 -28.31 4.30
N ALA A 217 7.89 -29.15 3.51
CA ALA A 217 6.44 -29.27 3.39
C ALA A 217 5.74 -27.92 3.04
N PRO A 218 6.11 -27.26 1.92
CA PRO A 218 5.71 -25.89 1.61
C PRO A 218 4.19 -25.71 1.47
N THR A 219 3.47 -26.71 0.98
CA THR A 219 2.01 -26.69 0.77
C THR A 219 1.19 -27.17 1.95
N GLN A 220 1.84 -27.67 3.01
CA GLN A 220 1.13 -28.08 4.22
C GLN A 220 0.71 -26.86 5.04
N PRO A 221 -0.46 -26.89 5.70
CA PRO A 221 -0.82 -25.88 6.67
C PRO A 221 0.22 -25.75 7.78
N ILE A 222 0.56 -24.54 8.16
CA ILE A 222 1.40 -24.29 9.34
C ILE A 222 0.55 -24.38 10.60
N THR A 223 1.06 -25.05 11.65
CA THR A 223 0.37 -25.12 12.94
C THR A 223 0.63 -23.86 13.79
N ARG A 224 -0.24 -23.58 14.76
CA ARG A 224 -0.07 -22.43 15.68
C ARG A 224 1.25 -22.51 16.44
N GLU A 225 1.66 -23.69 16.92
CA GLU A 225 2.94 -23.88 17.60
C GLU A 225 4.13 -23.57 16.67
N GLN A 226 4.08 -24.02 15.40
CA GLN A 226 5.11 -23.70 14.40
C GLN A 226 5.18 -22.19 14.13
N MET A 227 4.04 -21.51 14.04
CA MET A 227 3.99 -20.06 13.89
C MET A 227 4.62 -19.35 15.10
N CYS A 228 4.27 -19.77 16.32
CA CYS A 228 4.81 -19.17 17.55
C CYS A 228 6.33 -19.32 17.62
N VAL A 229 6.86 -20.51 17.35
CA VAL A 229 8.32 -20.76 17.33
C VAL A 229 8.99 -19.90 16.27
N THR A 230 8.42 -19.82 15.06
CA THR A 230 8.97 -19.00 13.99
C THR A 230 9.01 -17.52 14.36
N LEU A 231 7.93 -16.99 14.93
CA LEU A 231 7.87 -15.60 15.37
C LEU A 231 8.80 -15.31 16.55
N ALA A 232 8.94 -16.25 17.48
CA ALA A 232 9.90 -16.12 18.58
C ALA A 232 11.34 -16.08 18.07
N ASN A 233 11.69 -16.94 17.12
CA ASN A 233 13.00 -16.94 16.47
C ASN A 233 13.26 -15.63 15.72
N TYR A 234 12.28 -15.16 14.94
CA TYR A 234 12.38 -13.91 14.21
C TYR A 234 12.57 -12.70 15.14
N ALA A 235 11.81 -12.63 16.22
CA ALA A 235 11.87 -11.55 17.20
C ALA A 235 13.02 -11.74 18.22
N ASN A 236 13.81 -12.81 18.11
CA ASN A 236 14.88 -13.18 19.05
C ASN A 236 14.39 -13.20 20.51
N LEU A 237 13.20 -13.80 20.72
CA LEU A 237 12.60 -13.92 22.05
C LEU A 237 13.12 -15.17 22.74
N THR A 238 13.32 -15.05 24.06
CA THR A 238 13.66 -16.16 24.93
C THR A 238 12.57 -16.39 25.97
N TYR A 239 12.25 -17.64 26.23
CA TYR A 239 11.25 -17.99 27.23
C TYR A 239 11.72 -17.59 28.64
N SER A 240 10.91 -16.79 29.35
CA SER A 240 11.22 -16.32 30.70
C SER A 240 10.63 -17.18 31.83
N GLY A 241 9.84 -18.18 31.51
CA GLY A 241 9.17 -19.05 32.48
C GLY A 241 7.93 -18.47 33.16
N ASN A 242 7.47 -17.30 32.75
CA ASN A 242 6.35 -16.59 33.39
C ASN A 242 5.01 -16.72 32.63
N GLY A 243 4.92 -17.62 31.64
CA GLY A 243 3.68 -17.87 30.90
C GLY A 243 2.59 -18.51 31.78
N GLN A 244 1.34 -18.10 31.56
CA GLN A 244 0.20 -18.83 32.13
C GLN A 244 -0.02 -20.11 31.29
N PRO A 245 -0.14 -21.28 31.91
CA PRO A 245 -0.36 -22.51 31.16
C PRO A 245 -1.73 -22.49 30.47
N PHE A 246 -1.78 -23.01 29.26
CA PHE A 246 -3.02 -23.28 28.56
C PHE A 246 -3.64 -24.60 29.03
N ALA A 247 -4.95 -24.77 28.86
CA ALA A 247 -5.62 -26.02 29.26
C ALA A 247 -5.13 -27.25 28.48
N ASP A 248 -4.53 -27.05 27.33
CA ASP A 248 -3.97 -28.04 26.42
C ASP A 248 -2.44 -28.03 26.35
N ASP A 249 -1.79 -27.46 27.35
CA ASP A 249 -0.32 -27.33 27.45
C ASP A 249 0.41 -28.65 27.22
N GLY A 250 -0.16 -29.77 27.71
CA GLY A 250 0.37 -31.11 27.49
C GLY A 250 0.28 -31.62 26.05
N GLN A 251 -0.35 -30.90 25.14
CA GLN A 251 -0.43 -31.22 23.70
C GLN A 251 0.59 -30.42 22.87
N ILE A 252 1.25 -29.44 23.47
CA ILE A 252 2.32 -28.69 22.80
C ILE A 252 3.52 -29.62 22.60
N SER A 253 4.08 -29.59 21.41
CA SER A 253 5.25 -30.41 21.06
C SER A 253 6.47 -30.00 21.89
N SER A 254 7.30 -30.97 22.26
CA SER A 254 8.49 -30.75 23.12
C SER A 254 9.55 -29.83 22.46
N TRP A 255 9.45 -29.57 21.16
CA TRP A 255 10.33 -28.67 20.42
C TRP A 255 9.75 -27.25 20.34
N ALA A 256 8.48 -27.04 20.66
CA ALA A 256 7.78 -25.75 20.67
C ALA A 256 7.83 -25.11 22.06
#